data_d2875feddabf6892e28f88aad03b765b
#
_entry.id   d2875feddabf6892e28f88aad03b765b
#
_cell.length_a   1.000
_cell.length_b   1.000
_cell.length_c   1.000
_cell.angle_alpha   90.00
_cell.angle_beta   90.00
_cell.angle_gamma   90.00
#
_symmetry.space_group_name_H-M   'P 1'
#
loop_
_entity.id
_entity.type
_entity.pdbx_description
1 polymer ?
#
loop_
_entity_poly.entity_id
_entity_poly.type
_entity_poly.pdbx_seq_one_letter_code
_entity_poly.pdbx_strand_id
1 'polypeptide(L)'
;MDINQTAVASCITTRPRCSPVALKCALTLGMLAASPVIGQDSVEYEFEFVAEWSLQTHPTDFPGNPHFSPIVGSTHTQAGSIWQAGGIASAGIEQMAETGATSILRGEILGLISDGFADQYLTLGGTFNSPGSRAATVSIDAEFPLISIVSMLAPSPDWFVGIHDVDLRPGGVWAREIILDIDPYDSGTDAGISYNSGNSNIPAHLPIENIEAGFPFLGNGRVGTFRLTLISPASCSLADLAEPYEVLDLADISAFIDAFSNQSAQADIAPPVGVLDLADITAFIGAFSAGCP
;
A
#
# COMPACT_ATOMS: atom_id res chain seq x y z
N MET A 1 -11.22 65.22 13.72
CA MET A 1 -12.35 65.25 14.64
C MET A 1 -12.19 64.07 15.55
N ASP A 2 -11.41 64.11 16.63
CA ASP A 2 -11.86 64.70 17.96
C ASP A 2 -12.97 63.80 18.53
N ILE A 3 -12.91 63.26 19.74
CA ILE A 3 -12.37 63.65 21.05
C ILE A 3 -12.52 62.43 21.96
N ASN A 4 -11.54 61.87 22.65
CA ASN A 4 -11.09 62.16 24.00
C ASN A 4 -12.17 62.10 25.12
N GLN A 5 -12.00 61.24 26.14
CA GLN A 5 -11.66 61.59 27.52
C GLN A 5 -11.88 60.37 28.43
N THR A 6 -10.90 59.83 29.08
CA THR A 6 -10.38 60.07 30.41
C THR A 6 -11.41 60.35 31.52
N ALA A 7 -11.46 59.49 32.55
CA ALA A 7 -11.71 59.92 33.93
C ALA A 7 -11.07 58.93 34.92
N VAL A 8 -10.31 59.49 35.76
CA VAL A 8 -9.54 59.04 36.91
C VAL A 8 -10.37 59.25 38.18
N ALA A 9 -10.13 58.52 39.21
CA ALA A 9 -10.10 58.79 40.63
C ALA A 9 -10.72 57.63 41.42
N SER A 10 -10.30 57.21 42.54
CA SER A 10 -9.32 57.54 43.55
C SER A 10 -9.75 56.77 44.80
N CYS A 11 -8.82 56.07 45.35
CA CYS A 11 -8.52 55.67 46.71
C CYS A 11 -9.57 56.02 47.83
N ILE A 12 -9.75 55.05 48.79
CA ILE A 12 -9.51 55.23 50.23
C ILE A 12 -9.67 53.88 50.98
N THR A 13 -8.64 53.53 51.67
CA THR A 13 -8.34 52.73 52.85
C THR A 13 -9.48 52.22 53.74
N THR A 14 -9.40 50.94 54.20
CA THR A 14 -9.13 50.52 55.59
C THR A 14 -9.01 49.00 55.69
N ARG A 15 -7.98 48.50 56.41
CA ARG A 15 -7.84 47.08 56.86
C ARG A 15 -8.67 46.87 58.13
N PRO A 16 -9.09 45.61 58.42
CA PRO A 16 -8.21 44.83 59.27
C PRO A 16 -8.19 43.31 58.95
N ARG A 17 -7.21 42.65 59.56
CA ARG A 17 -6.80 41.24 59.50
C ARG A 17 -7.90 40.26 59.94
N CYS A 18 -7.98 39.14 59.17
CA CYS A 18 -8.24 37.81 59.74
C CYS A 18 -7.74 36.77 58.74
N SER A 19 -6.77 35.94 59.15
CA SER A 19 -6.38 34.72 58.43
C SER A 19 -7.46 33.66 58.58
N PRO A 20 -7.78 32.94 57.53
CA PRO A 20 -8.02 31.54 57.66
C PRO A 20 -7.10 30.71 56.73
N VAL A 21 -6.62 29.63 57.29
CA VAL A 21 -5.91 28.52 56.63
C VAL A 21 -6.66 28.10 55.40
N ALA A 22 -6.15 28.43 54.23
CA ALA A 22 -6.66 27.91 52.97
C ALA A 22 -6.04 26.52 52.73
N LEU A 23 -6.84 25.51 52.94
CA LEU A 23 -6.60 24.15 52.54
C LEU A 23 -6.53 24.13 50.98
N LYS A 24 -5.31 24.09 50.42
CA LYS A 24 -5.09 23.92 48.99
C LYS A 24 -5.42 22.46 48.63
N CYS A 25 -6.65 22.23 48.20
CA CYS A 25 -7.00 21.02 47.46
C CYS A 25 -6.39 21.13 46.07
N ALA A 26 -5.19 20.60 45.86
CA ALA A 26 -4.60 20.45 44.54
C ALA A 26 -5.34 19.31 43.85
N LEU A 27 -6.32 19.68 43.03
CA LEU A 27 -6.82 18.74 41.97
C LEU A 27 -5.69 18.58 40.96
N THR A 28 -4.89 17.57 41.11
CA THR A 28 -4.07 17.06 40.01
C THR A 28 -5.01 16.43 39.00
N LEU A 29 -5.36 17.22 37.97
CA LEU A 29 -5.94 16.68 36.74
C LEU A 29 -4.85 15.83 36.10
N GLY A 30 -4.86 14.52 36.36
CA GLY A 30 -4.04 13.57 35.64
C GLY A 30 -4.49 13.62 34.18
N MET A 31 -3.72 14.28 33.31
CA MET A 31 -3.78 14.01 31.90
C MET A 31 -3.36 12.55 31.74
N LEU A 32 -4.33 11.66 31.57
CA LEU A 32 -4.07 10.39 30.89
C LEU A 32 -3.58 10.77 29.51
N ALA A 33 -2.26 10.72 29.31
CA ALA A 33 -1.70 10.65 27.99
C ALA A 33 -2.27 9.36 27.39
N ALA A 34 -3.19 9.49 26.44
CA ALA A 34 -3.54 8.37 25.57
C ALA A 34 -2.22 7.96 24.92
N SER A 35 -1.75 6.76 25.25
CA SER A 35 -0.64 6.14 24.54
C SER A 35 -1.07 6.08 23.08
N PRO A 36 -0.20 6.46 22.12
CA PRO A 36 -0.51 6.24 20.72
C PRO A 36 -0.69 4.74 20.56
N VAL A 37 -1.82 4.41 20.06
CA VAL A 37 -2.16 3.08 19.68
C VAL A 37 -1.35 2.70 18.47
N ILE A 38 -0.49 1.71 18.64
CA ILE A 38 0.30 1.12 17.58
C ILE A 38 -0.61 0.08 16.91
N GLY A 39 -1.42 0.54 15.93
CA GLY A 39 -1.88 -0.33 14.86
C GLY A 39 -0.63 -0.92 14.20
N GLN A 40 -0.73 -2.07 13.57
CA GLN A 40 0.41 -2.67 12.90
C GLN A 40 0.85 -1.71 11.78
N ASP A 41 1.98 -1.01 11.99
CA ASP A 41 2.46 0.04 11.09
C ASP A 41 2.88 -0.53 9.73
N SER A 42 3.05 -1.87 9.63
CA SER A 42 3.39 -2.55 8.38
C SER A 42 2.83 -3.97 8.33
N VAL A 43 2.51 -4.44 7.13
CA VAL A 43 2.03 -5.79 6.85
C VAL A 43 2.81 -6.41 5.70
N GLU A 44 2.75 -7.72 5.55
CA GLU A 44 3.38 -8.43 4.44
C GLU A 44 2.34 -8.88 3.41
N TYR A 45 2.62 -8.58 2.15
CA TYR A 45 1.87 -9.10 1.01
C TYR A 45 2.74 -10.00 0.14
N GLU A 46 2.14 -11.07 -0.35
CA GLU A 46 2.65 -11.80 -1.50
C GLU A 46 2.11 -11.15 -2.78
N PHE A 47 3.02 -10.80 -3.68
CA PHE A 47 2.74 -10.35 -5.03
C PHE A 47 2.99 -11.48 -5.98
N GLU A 48 2.00 -11.82 -6.79
CA GLU A 48 2.16 -12.77 -7.87
C GLU A 48 1.70 -12.13 -9.18
N PHE A 49 2.59 -12.09 -10.18
CA PHE A 49 2.23 -11.82 -11.56
C PHE A 49 2.17 -13.13 -12.33
N VAL A 50 0.99 -13.49 -12.82
CA VAL A 50 0.78 -14.61 -13.73
C VAL A 50 0.62 -14.10 -15.14
N ALA A 51 1.63 -14.30 -15.98
CA ALA A 51 1.61 -13.91 -17.39
C ALA A 51 0.88 -15.01 -18.22
N GLU A 52 -0.16 -14.61 -18.93
CA GLU A 52 -1.00 -15.46 -19.76
C GLU A 52 -0.82 -15.16 -21.26
N TRP A 53 -0.06 -14.12 -21.60
CA TRP A 53 0.23 -13.72 -22.97
C TRP A 53 0.98 -14.81 -23.72
N SER A 54 0.33 -15.37 -24.76
CA SER A 54 0.82 -16.52 -25.50
C SER A 54 0.27 -16.54 -26.93
N LEU A 55 0.87 -17.36 -27.79
CA LEU A 55 0.36 -17.57 -29.16
C LEU A 55 -1.11 -18.06 -29.18
N GLN A 56 -1.56 -18.73 -28.12
CA GLN A 56 -2.94 -19.22 -28.03
C GLN A 56 -3.93 -18.13 -27.64
N THR A 57 -3.52 -17.25 -26.73
CA THR A 57 -4.36 -16.15 -26.25
C THR A 57 -4.30 -14.94 -27.16
N HIS A 58 -3.14 -14.65 -27.77
CA HIS A 58 -2.87 -13.47 -28.59
C HIS A 58 -2.17 -13.86 -29.90
N PRO A 59 -2.85 -14.52 -30.83
CA PRO A 59 -2.21 -15.11 -32.03
C PRO A 59 -1.72 -14.11 -33.06
N THR A 60 -2.18 -12.85 -33.02
CA THR A 60 -1.87 -11.85 -34.05
C THR A 60 -0.46 -11.32 -33.86
N ASP A 61 0.37 -11.45 -34.88
CA ASP A 61 1.78 -10.97 -34.92
C ASP A 61 2.64 -11.44 -33.71
N PHE A 62 2.25 -12.56 -33.08
CA PHE A 62 2.86 -13.01 -31.82
C PHE A 62 4.38 -13.20 -31.97
N PRO A 63 5.21 -12.63 -31.06
CA PRO A 63 6.65 -12.64 -31.23
C PRO A 63 7.28 -14.02 -30.90
N GLY A 64 8.46 -14.28 -31.45
CA GLY A 64 9.18 -15.53 -31.21
C GLY A 64 9.86 -15.66 -29.85
N ASN A 65 9.95 -14.57 -29.09
CA ASN A 65 10.61 -14.53 -27.77
C ASN A 65 9.80 -13.67 -26.78
N PRO A 66 8.56 -14.06 -26.43
CA PRO A 66 7.70 -13.30 -25.54
C PRO A 66 8.24 -13.36 -24.11
N HIS A 67 8.47 -12.19 -23.50
CA HIS A 67 8.95 -12.09 -22.13
C HIS A 67 8.59 -10.74 -21.52
N PHE A 68 8.71 -10.67 -20.20
CA PHE A 68 8.60 -9.43 -19.43
C PHE A 68 9.94 -9.03 -18.83
N SER A 69 10.22 -7.74 -18.76
CA SER A 69 11.39 -7.21 -18.06
C SER A 69 11.28 -7.46 -16.54
N PRO A 70 12.29 -7.12 -15.73
CA PRO A 70 12.11 -7.08 -14.28
C PRO A 70 10.88 -6.24 -13.91
N ILE A 71 10.04 -6.77 -13.01
CA ILE A 71 8.90 -6.03 -12.47
C ILE A 71 9.43 -5.08 -11.40
N VAL A 72 9.19 -3.79 -11.57
CA VAL A 72 9.66 -2.75 -10.64
C VAL A 72 8.55 -1.77 -10.29
N GLY A 73 8.70 -1.10 -9.17
CA GLY A 73 7.72 -0.11 -8.73
C GLY A 73 8.01 0.44 -7.35
N SER A 74 6.95 0.86 -6.67
CA SER A 74 7.03 1.52 -5.38
C SER A 74 5.74 1.34 -4.58
N THR A 75 5.87 1.35 -3.25
CA THR A 75 4.78 1.68 -2.34
C THR A 75 4.83 3.16 -2.05
N HIS A 76 3.68 3.83 -2.00
CA HIS A 76 3.65 5.29 -2.00
C HIS A 76 2.35 5.88 -1.45
N THR A 77 2.36 7.19 -1.24
CA THR A 77 1.17 8.01 -1.03
C THR A 77 0.54 8.41 -2.35
N GLN A 78 -0.63 9.06 -2.34
CA GLN A 78 -1.27 9.57 -3.57
C GLN A 78 -0.37 10.50 -4.41
N ALA A 79 0.59 11.20 -3.79
CA ALA A 79 1.52 12.09 -4.48
C ALA A 79 2.73 11.35 -5.08
N GLY A 80 2.92 10.07 -4.75
CA GLY A 80 4.06 9.26 -5.15
C GLY A 80 3.80 8.36 -6.35
N SER A 81 2.70 8.53 -7.07
CA SER A 81 2.37 7.73 -8.27
C SER A 81 3.48 7.85 -9.32
N ILE A 82 3.91 6.73 -9.87
CA ILE A 82 5.01 6.67 -10.84
C ILE A 82 4.54 6.70 -12.29
N TRP A 83 3.25 6.42 -12.53
CA TRP A 83 2.59 6.50 -13.82
C TRP A 83 1.08 6.47 -13.67
N GLN A 84 0.37 6.86 -14.73
CA GLN A 84 -1.09 6.71 -14.83
C GLN A 84 -1.51 6.69 -16.31
N ALA A 85 -2.59 6.00 -16.61
CA ALA A 85 -3.20 6.03 -17.93
C ALA A 85 -3.65 7.47 -18.28
N GLY A 86 -3.36 7.93 -19.51
CA GLY A 86 -3.60 9.31 -19.94
C GLY A 86 -2.52 10.32 -19.52
N GLY A 87 -1.58 9.92 -18.66
CA GLY A 87 -0.40 10.73 -18.30
C GLY A 87 0.70 10.64 -19.36
N ILE A 88 1.71 11.48 -19.25
CA ILE A 88 2.91 11.44 -20.10
C ILE A 88 3.98 10.59 -19.41
N ALA A 89 4.59 9.67 -20.15
CA ALA A 89 5.66 8.84 -19.62
C ALA A 89 6.83 9.70 -19.12
N SER A 90 7.33 9.38 -17.91
CA SER A 90 8.60 9.91 -17.42
C SER A 90 9.76 9.30 -18.19
N ALA A 91 10.95 9.87 -18.08
CA ALA A 91 12.16 9.27 -18.67
C ALA A 91 12.42 7.85 -18.13
N GLY A 92 12.01 7.57 -16.88
CA GLY A 92 12.09 6.25 -16.27
C GLY A 92 11.13 5.25 -16.90
N ILE A 93 9.87 5.65 -17.13
CA ILE A 93 8.86 4.83 -17.83
C ILE A 93 9.27 4.61 -19.29
N GLU A 94 9.70 5.65 -20.01
CA GLU A 94 10.24 5.54 -21.38
C GLU A 94 11.36 4.48 -21.46
N GLN A 95 12.42 4.63 -20.64
CA GLN A 95 13.55 3.68 -20.66
C GLN A 95 13.09 2.26 -20.36
N MET A 96 12.20 2.11 -19.37
CA MET A 96 11.69 0.79 -18.98
C MET A 96 10.84 0.18 -20.09
N ALA A 97 9.95 0.93 -20.71
CA ALA A 97 9.04 0.45 -21.75
C ALA A 97 9.75 0.12 -23.07
N GLU A 98 10.77 0.90 -23.45
CA GLU A 98 11.51 0.67 -24.70
C GLU A 98 12.63 -0.37 -24.59
N THR A 99 13.24 -0.54 -23.40
CA THR A 99 14.47 -1.33 -23.28
C THR A 99 14.46 -2.36 -22.17
N GLY A 100 13.46 -2.33 -21.30
CA GLY A 100 13.41 -3.14 -20.08
C GLY A 100 14.41 -2.72 -19.00
N ALA A 101 15.19 -1.65 -19.23
CA ALA A 101 16.13 -1.12 -18.24
C ALA A 101 15.39 -0.25 -17.20
N THR A 102 15.79 -0.38 -15.94
CA THR A 102 15.04 0.23 -14.84
C THR A 102 15.83 1.29 -14.07
N SER A 103 17.03 1.66 -14.54
CA SER A 103 17.95 2.51 -13.80
C SER A 103 17.46 3.95 -13.63
N ILE A 104 16.81 4.53 -14.66
CA ILE A 104 16.25 5.89 -14.57
C ILE A 104 15.03 5.88 -13.68
N LEU A 105 14.09 4.94 -13.89
CA LEU A 105 12.89 4.80 -13.06
C LEU A 105 13.25 4.58 -11.57
N ARG A 106 14.27 3.77 -11.30
CA ARG A 106 14.80 3.62 -9.96
C ARG A 106 15.26 4.95 -9.36
N GLY A 107 15.95 5.78 -10.15
CA GLY A 107 16.38 7.11 -9.73
C GLY A 107 15.20 8.03 -9.41
N GLU A 108 14.15 8.00 -10.22
CA GLU A 108 12.91 8.76 -10.01
C GLU A 108 12.22 8.33 -8.71
N ILE A 109 12.06 7.01 -8.49
CA ILE A 109 11.46 6.47 -7.27
C ILE A 109 12.29 6.82 -6.02
N LEU A 110 13.62 6.74 -6.09
CA LEU A 110 14.47 7.18 -4.98
C LEU A 110 14.33 8.67 -4.67
N GLY A 111 14.04 9.49 -5.68
CA GLY A 111 13.67 10.90 -5.50
C GLY A 111 12.35 11.03 -4.71
N LEU A 112 11.31 10.29 -5.09
CA LEU A 112 10.02 10.26 -4.37
C LEU A 112 10.19 9.80 -2.90
N ILE A 113 11.06 8.81 -2.65
CA ILE A 113 11.40 8.35 -1.29
C ILE A 113 12.06 9.48 -0.50
N SER A 114 13.03 10.17 -1.10
CA SER A 114 13.71 11.31 -0.46
C SER A 114 12.76 12.45 -0.11
N ASP A 115 11.72 12.64 -0.92
CA ASP A 115 10.70 13.67 -0.74
C ASP A 115 9.56 13.23 0.20
N GLY A 116 9.56 11.97 0.68
CA GLY A 116 8.55 11.42 1.59
C GLY A 116 7.23 11.06 0.90
N PHE A 117 7.21 10.88 -0.41
CA PHE A 117 6.03 10.46 -1.17
C PHE A 117 5.98 8.96 -1.43
N ALA A 118 7.09 8.26 -1.29
CA ALA A 118 7.21 6.81 -1.42
C ALA A 118 8.05 6.24 -0.27
N ASP A 119 7.86 4.94 0.02
CA ASP A 119 8.60 4.23 1.06
C ASP A 119 9.79 3.47 0.47
N GLN A 120 9.55 2.69 -0.58
CA GLN A 120 10.57 1.77 -1.08
C GLN A 120 10.53 1.61 -2.59
N TYR A 121 11.70 1.29 -3.17
CA TYR A 121 11.82 0.80 -4.53
C TYR A 121 11.62 -0.72 -4.54
N LEU A 122 10.63 -1.18 -5.26
CA LEU A 122 10.31 -2.59 -5.42
C LEU A 122 11.01 -3.19 -6.63
N THR A 123 11.47 -4.43 -6.49
CA THR A 123 11.90 -5.27 -7.62
C THR A 123 11.45 -6.70 -7.37
N LEU A 124 10.56 -7.20 -8.22
CA LEU A 124 9.92 -8.51 -8.08
C LEU A 124 10.57 -9.53 -9.04
N GLY A 125 11.89 -9.69 -8.91
CA GLY A 125 12.68 -10.63 -9.69
C GLY A 125 13.22 -10.06 -11.01
N GLY A 126 13.88 -10.93 -11.79
CA GLY A 126 14.45 -10.60 -13.10
C GLY A 126 13.46 -10.82 -14.24
N THR A 127 13.97 -10.66 -15.47
CA THR A 127 13.24 -11.00 -16.71
C THR A 127 12.69 -12.42 -16.67
N PHE A 128 11.48 -12.64 -17.20
CA PHE A 128 10.85 -13.96 -17.28
C PHE A 128 10.00 -14.11 -18.53
N ASN A 129 9.86 -15.37 -19.00
CA ASN A 129 9.13 -15.66 -20.21
C ASN A 129 7.62 -15.60 -20.00
N SER A 130 6.87 -15.36 -21.09
CA SER A 130 5.43 -15.51 -21.15
C SER A 130 5.06 -16.70 -22.05
N PRO A 131 4.13 -17.57 -21.62
CA PRO A 131 3.49 -17.59 -20.29
C PRO A 131 4.47 -17.98 -19.18
N GLY A 132 4.16 -17.54 -17.96
CA GLY A 132 4.97 -17.80 -16.78
C GLY A 132 4.50 -17.00 -15.57
N SER A 133 5.19 -17.08 -14.44
CA SER A 133 4.85 -16.30 -13.26
C SER A 133 6.07 -15.81 -12.51
N ARG A 134 5.86 -14.78 -11.69
CA ARG A 134 6.78 -14.25 -10.68
C ARG A 134 6.02 -13.93 -9.42
N ALA A 135 6.61 -14.30 -8.29
CA ALA A 135 6.10 -13.95 -6.98
C ALA A 135 7.22 -13.39 -6.10
N ALA A 136 6.85 -12.53 -5.17
CA ALA A 136 7.74 -11.98 -4.15
C ALA A 136 6.91 -11.50 -2.95
N THR A 137 7.53 -11.50 -1.77
CA THR A 137 6.95 -10.92 -0.56
C THR A 137 7.46 -9.50 -0.38
N VAL A 138 6.56 -8.59 -0.01
CA VAL A 138 6.85 -7.19 0.23
C VAL A 138 6.18 -6.75 1.53
N SER A 139 6.93 -6.04 2.38
CA SER A 139 6.38 -5.36 3.55
C SER A 139 5.82 -4.02 3.12
N ILE A 140 4.59 -3.70 3.54
CA ILE A 140 3.87 -2.47 3.20
C ILE A 140 3.64 -1.68 4.47
N ASP A 141 4.11 -0.44 4.49
CA ASP A 141 3.87 0.51 5.57
C ASP A 141 2.49 1.16 5.44
N ALA A 142 1.80 1.35 6.56
CA ALA A 142 0.47 1.95 6.60
C ALA A 142 0.43 3.43 6.14
N GLU A 143 1.56 4.14 6.16
CA GLU A 143 1.68 5.49 5.65
C GLU A 143 1.77 5.52 4.11
N PHE A 144 2.16 4.38 3.48
CA PHE A 144 2.35 4.24 2.04
C PHE A 144 1.53 3.08 1.46
N PRO A 145 0.20 3.10 1.63
CA PRO A 145 -0.65 1.96 1.34
C PRO A 145 -0.93 1.75 -0.16
N LEU A 146 -0.53 2.68 -1.01
CA LEU A 146 -0.71 2.54 -2.46
C LEU A 146 0.47 1.82 -3.09
N ILE A 147 0.20 1.03 -4.12
CA ILE A 147 1.25 0.39 -4.90
C ILE A 147 1.10 0.69 -6.38
N SER A 148 2.23 1.00 -7.02
CA SER A 148 2.36 1.10 -8.48
C SER A 148 3.55 0.29 -8.94
N ILE A 149 3.34 -0.55 -9.95
CA ILE A 149 4.39 -1.40 -10.54
C ILE A 149 4.25 -1.45 -12.06
N VAL A 150 5.38 -1.68 -12.74
CA VAL A 150 5.47 -1.78 -14.20
C VAL A 150 6.45 -2.86 -14.62
N SER A 151 6.28 -3.35 -15.85
CA SER A 151 7.21 -4.23 -16.53
C SER A 151 7.06 -4.08 -18.06
N MET A 152 8.15 -4.00 -18.80
CA MET A 152 8.10 -4.01 -20.26
C MET A 152 7.50 -5.31 -20.76
N LEU A 153 6.58 -5.22 -21.71
CA LEU A 153 6.10 -6.33 -22.51
C LEU A 153 7.03 -6.46 -23.73
N ALA A 154 7.87 -7.48 -23.76
CA ALA A 154 8.94 -7.58 -24.73
C ALA A 154 8.88 -8.85 -25.62
N PRO A 155 9.29 -8.73 -26.89
CA PRO A 155 9.71 -7.52 -27.57
C PRO A 155 8.55 -6.59 -27.87
N SER A 156 8.79 -5.28 -27.84
CA SER A 156 7.83 -4.27 -28.30
C SER A 156 8.55 -2.94 -28.54
N PRO A 157 7.93 -1.97 -29.20
CA PRO A 157 8.51 -0.63 -29.37
C PRO A 157 8.69 0.06 -28.01
N ASP A 158 7.59 0.21 -27.26
CA ASP A 158 7.51 0.93 -26.00
C ASP A 158 6.29 0.47 -25.15
N TRP A 159 5.93 -0.81 -25.28
CA TRP A 159 4.76 -1.33 -24.57
C TRP A 159 5.14 -1.92 -23.22
N PHE A 160 4.27 -1.72 -22.27
CA PHE A 160 4.46 -2.22 -20.91
C PHE A 160 3.14 -2.70 -20.29
N VAL A 161 3.25 -3.34 -19.18
CA VAL A 161 2.14 -3.71 -18.30
C VAL A 161 2.36 -3.12 -16.92
N GLY A 162 1.29 -2.88 -16.18
CA GLY A 162 1.42 -2.39 -14.83
C GLY A 162 0.09 -2.18 -14.13
N ILE A 163 0.18 -1.90 -12.85
CA ILE A 163 -0.90 -1.35 -12.03
C ILE A 163 -0.43 -0.03 -11.44
N HIS A 164 -1.35 0.89 -11.21
CA HIS A 164 -1.03 2.17 -10.58
C HIS A 164 -2.04 2.51 -9.48
N ASP A 165 -1.55 3.12 -8.42
CA ASP A 165 -2.33 3.66 -7.31
C ASP A 165 -3.32 2.64 -6.70
N VAL A 166 -2.96 1.36 -6.68
CA VAL A 166 -3.79 0.32 -6.07
C VAL A 166 -3.73 0.47 -4.56
N ASP A 167 -4.87 0.77 -3.96
CA ASP A 167 -5.00 0.94 -2.51
C ASP A 167 -5.09 -0.43 -1.83
N LEU A 168 -4.07 -0.75 -1.02
CA LEU A 168 -4.00 -1.97 -0.24
C LEU A 168 -4.72 -1.84 1.11
N ARG A 169 -5.14 -0.60 1.48
CA ARG A 169 -5.80 -0.31 2.75
C ARG A 169 -7.09 0.51 2.58
N PRO A 170 -8.02 0.07 1.69
CA PRO A 170 -9.23 0.81 1.40
C PRO A 170 -10.07 1.02 2.66
N GLY A 171 -10.38 2.29 2.96
CA GLY A 171 -11.13 2.65 4.16
C GLY A 171 -10.34 2.45 5.47
N GLY A 172 -9.01 2.28 5.40
CA GLY A 172 -8.14 2.09 6.56
C GLY A 172 -7.98 0.62 6.97
N VAL A 173 -8.56 -0.33 6.23
CA VAL A 173 -8.50 -1.77 6.50
C VAL A 173 -7.69 -2.47 5.41
N TRP A 174 -6.74 -3.31 5.78
CA TRP A 174 -5.91 -4.05 4.84
C TRP A 174 -6.73 -5.04 4.02
N ALA A 175 -6.64 -4.94 2.69
CA ALA A 175 -7.31 -5.87 1.79
C ALA A 175 -6.65 -7.25 1.87
N ARG A 176 -7.43 -8.32 2.06
CA ARG A 176 -6.88 -9.68 2.16
C ARG A 176 -6.37 -10.22 0.84
N GLU A 177 -7.09 -9.93 -0.22
CA GLU A 177 -6.73 -10.31 -1.56
C GLU A 177 -7.23 -9.25 -2.54
N ILE A 178 -6.37 -8.89 -3.49
CA ILE A 178 -6.71 -8.07 -4.64
C ILE A 178 -6.26 -8.84 -5.89
N ILE A 179 -7.16 -9.01 -6.85
CA ILE A 179 -6.84 -9.62 -8.14
C ILE A 179 -7.18 -8.61 -9.23
N LEU A 180 -6.21 -8.32 -10.08
CA LEU A 180 -6.32 -7.34 -11.14
C LEU A 180 -5.99 -7.96 -12.48
N ASP A 181 -6.83 -7.76 -13.46
CA ASP A 181 -6.51 -8.07 -14.85
C ASP A 181 -5.46 -7.08 -15.36
N ILE A 182 -4.49 -7.58 -16.10
CA ILE A 182 -3.37 -6.80 -16.61
C ILE A 182 -3.50 -6.63 -18.10
N ASP A 183 -3.67 -5.38 -18.51
CA ASP A 183 -3.74 -4.96 -19.89
C ASP A 183 -2.39 -4.43 -20.38
N PRO A 184 -2.15 -4.46 -21.71
CA PRO A 184 -1.01 -3.81 -22.31
C PRO A 184 -1.25 -2.30 -22.48
N TYR A 185 -0.20 -1.53 -22.21
CA TYR A 185 -0.16 -0.08 -22.41
C TYR A 185 0.96 0.31 -23.37
N ASP A 186 0.70 1.33 -24.19
CA ASP A 186 1.67 2.05 -24.99
C ASP A 186 2.15 3.25 -24.18
N SER A 187 3.46 3.46 -24.07
CA SER A 187 4.01 4.56 -23.29
C SER A 187 3.95 5.90 -24.01
N GLY A 188 3.66 5.90 -25.31
CA GLY A 188 3.59 7.10 -26.14
C GLY A 188 4.96 7.66 -26.53
N THR A 189 6.01 6.87 -26.45
CA THR A 189 7.40 7.33 -26.69
C THR A 189 7.96 6.85 -28.03
N ASP A 190 7.43 5.77 -28.62
CA ASP A 190 7.82 5.22 -29.91
C ASP A 190 6.58 5.02 -30.81
N ALA A 191 6.70 5.30 -32.12
CA ALA A 191 5.61 5.17 -33.09
C ALA A 191 5.48 3.76 -33.71
N GLY A 192 6.17 2.77 -33.18
CA GLY A 192 6.09 1.39 -33.64
C GLY A 192 4.73 0.76 -33.36
N ILE A 193 4.21 -0.02 -34.30
CA ILE A 193 2.86 -0.63 -34.22
C ILE A 193 2.88 -2.14 -34.13
N SER A 194 4.04 -2.77 -34.11
CA SER A 194 4.19 -4.22 -34.02
C SER A 194 5.32 -4.58 -33.07
N TYR A 195 5.32 -5.83 -32.59
CA TYR A 195 6.32 -6.32 -31.64
C TYR A 195 7.79 -6.16 -32.09
N ASN A 196 8.03 -6.19 -33.39
CA ASN A 196 9.37 -6.10 -33.95
C ASN A 196 9.59 -4.80 -34.74
N SER A 197 8.80 -3.77 -34.49
CA SER A 197 9.02 -2.43 -35.09
C SER A 197 10.43 -1.93 -34.78
N GLY A 198 11.05 -1.27 -35.75
CA GLY A 198 12.30 -0.55 -35.50
C GLY A 198 12.03 0.70 -34.66
N ASN A 199 13.02 1.15 -33.90
CA ASN A 199 12.92 2.36 -33.09
C ASN A 199 12.47 3.57 -33.94
N SER A 200 11.41 4.23 -33.48
CA SER A 200 10.77 5.38 -34.11
C SER A 200 10.33 6.41 -33.08
N ASN A 201 11.30 6.96 -32.36
CA ASN A 201 11.08 7.87 -31.24
C ASN A 201 10.11 9.02 -31.57
N ILE A 202 9.20 9.32 -30.64
CA ILE A 202 8.24 10.43 -30.67
C ILE A 202 8.80 11.57 -29.79
N PRO A 203 9.37 12.65 -30.37
CA PRO A 203 10.01 13.72 -29.57
C PRO A 203 9.06 14.46 -28.62
N ALA A 204 7.80 14.57 -29.00
CA ALA A 204 6.74 15.07 -28.13
C ALA A 204 5.86 13.89 -27.71
N HIS A 205 6.21 13.28 -26.58
CA HIS A 205 5.54 12.07 -26.09
C HIS A 205 4.02 12.23 -26.11
N LEU A 206 3.33 11.15 -26.48
CA LEU A 206 1.87 11.03 -26.41
C LEU A 206 1.47 10.55 -25.01
N PRO A 207 0.20 10.70 -24.62
CA PRO A 207 -0.31 10.10 -23.40
C PRO A 207 -0.18 8.58 -23.39
N ILE A 208 0.06 8.00 -22.22
CA ILE A 208 0.02 6.56 -22.00
C ILE A 208 -1.39 6.05 -22.30
N GLU A 209 -1.52 5.09 -23.21
CA GLU A 209 -2.81 4.56 -23.66
C GLU A 209 -2.89 3.04 -23.43
N ASN A 210 -4.10 2.56 -23.05
CA ASN A 210 -4.42 1.14 -23.08
C ASN A 210 -4.59 0.70 -24.54
N ILE A 211 -3.86 -0.31 -24.97
CA ILE A 211 -3.86 -0.81 -26.34
C ILE A 211 -4.48 -2.21 -26.50
N GLU A 212 -5.16 -2.72 -25.49
CA GLU A 212 -5.81 -4.04 -25.51
C GLU A 212 -6.75 -4.22 -26.70
N ALA A 213 -7.53 -3.22 -27.06
CA ALA A 213 -8.46 -3.27 -28.19
C ALA A 213 -7.80 -3.10 -29.56
N GLY A 214 -6.56 -2.56 -29.61
CA GLY A 214 -5.82 -2.26 -30.83
C GLY A 214 -4.99 -3.43 -31.36
N PHE A 215 -4.41 -3.25 -32.58
CA PHE A 215 -3.41 -4.18 -33.08
C PHE A 215 -2.12 -4.09 -32.22
N PRO A 216 -1.50 -5.21 -31.87
CA PRO A 216 -1.79 -6.60 -32.27
C PRO A 216 -2.70 -7.35 -31.29
N PHE A 217 -3.19 -6.72 -30.20
CA PHE A 217 -3.96 -7.39 -29.14
C PHE A 217 -5.40 -7.69 -29.55
N LEU A 218 -6.05 -6.80 -30.31
CA LEU A 218 -7.37 -6.98 -30.95
C LEU A 218 -8.52 -7.35 -30.00
N GLY A 219 -8.48 -6.92 -28.75
CA GLY A 219 -9.49 -7.26 -27.76
C GLY A 219 -9.45 -8.72 -27.32
N ASN A 220 -8.29 -9.37 -27.41
CA ASN A 220 -8.13 -10.77 -26.97
C ASN A 220 -8.12 -10.92 -25.44
N GLY A 221 -8.27 -9.83 -24.71
CA GLY A 221 -8.31 -9.80 -23.26
C GLY A 221 -6.93 -9.58 -22.62
N ARG A 222 -6.91 -9.74 -21.34
CA ARG A 222 -5.74 -9.48 -20.50
C ARG A 222 -4.50 -10.26 -20.94
N VAL A 223 -3.34 -9.69 -20.69
CA VAL A 223 -2.04 -10.38 -20.90
C VAL A 223 -1.57 -11.12 -19.66
N GLY A 224 -2.25 -10.95 -18.53
CA GLY A 224 -1.96 -11.64 -17.28
C GLY A 224 -2.84 -11.14 -16.13
N THR A 225 -2.49 -11.57 -14.92
CA THR A 225 -3.12 -11.11 -13.68
C THR A 225 -2.05 -10.76 -12.65
N PHE A 226 -2.30 -9.69 -11.88
CA PHE A 226 -1.64 -9.45 -10.60
C PHE A 226 -2.54 -9.91 -9.47
N ARG A 227 -1.97 -10.73 -8.59
CA ARG A 227 -2.57 -11.11 -7.32
C ARG A 227 -1.74 -10.53 -6.18
N LEU A 228 -2.40 -9.89 -5.24
CA LEU A 228 -1.81 -9.37 -4.02
C LEU A 228 -2.55 -10.02 -2.86
N THR A 229 -1.85 -10.85 -2.10
CA THR A 229 -2.43 -11.61 -0.97
C THR A 229 -1.76 -11.21 0.32
N LEU A 230 -2.54 -10.79 1.29
CA LEU A 230 -2.06 -10.49 2.64
C LEU A 230 -1.56 -11.79 3.29
N ILE A 231 -0.27 -11.87 3.61
CA ILE A 231 0.35 -13.05 4.22
C ILE A 231 0.09 -13.07 5.73
N SER A 232 0.27 -11.91 6.36
CA SER A 232 0.01 -11.72 7.77
C SER A 232 -1.18 -10.80 7.91
N PRO A 233 -2.28 -11.27 8.46
CA PRO A 233 -3.38 -10.37 8.75
C PRO A 233 -2.89 -9.30 9.73
N ALA A 234 -3.20 -8.06 9.44
CA ALA A 234 -3.08 -7.01 10.43
C ALA A 234 -3.99 -7.38 11.60
N SER A 235 -3.39 -7.67 12.72
CA SER A 235 -4.12 -7.93 13.96
C SER A 235 -3.90 -6.71 14.87
N CYS A 236 -4.96 -5.98 15.16
CA CYS A 236 -4.87 -4.83 16.05
C CYS A 236 -4.66 -5.21 17.51
N SER A 237 -4.86 -6.48 17.86
CA SER A 237 -4.83 -7.02 19.21
C SER A 237 -4.55 -8.51 19.20
N LEU A 238 -4.02 -9.05 20.28
CA LEU A 238 -3.93 -10.51 20.50
C LEU A 238 -5.30 -11.21 20.46
N ALA A 239 -6.38 -10.46 20.58
CA ALA A 239 -7.74 -10.97 20.51
C ALA A 239 -8.38 -10.83 19.11
N ASP A 240 -7.70 -10.23 18.15
CA ASP A 240 -8.15 -10.07 16.76
C ASP A 240 -7.74 -11.31 15.95
N LEU A 241 -8.57 -12.34 16.01
CA LEU A 241 -8.28 -13.68 15.51
C LEU A 241 -9.07 -14.06 14.25
N ALA A 242 -10.09 -13.26 13.90
CA ALA A 242 -11.00 -13.54 12.80
C ALA A 242 -11.28 -12.28 11.98
N GLU A 243 -11.86 -12.48 10.81
CA GLU A 243 -12.33 -11.39 9.96
C GLU A 243 -13.65 -10.77 10.45
N PRO A 244 -13.82 -9.44 10.28
CA PRO A 244 -12.86 -8.48 9.68
C PRO A 244 -11.77 -8.11 10.69
N TYR A 245 -10.50 -8.25 10.29
CA TYR A 245 -9.37 -7.84 11.15
C TYR A 245 -9.43 -6.32 11.44
N GLU A 246 -8.73 -5.88 12.49
CA GLU A 246 -8.77 -4.52 13.04
C GLU A 246 -10.14 -4.13 13.65
N VAL A 247 -11.05 -5.08 13.79
CA VAL A 247 -12.36 -4.91 14.43
C VAL A 247 -12.62 -6.08 15.37
N LEU A 248 -12.54 -5.85 16.68
CA LEU A 248 -12.88 -6.90 17.64
C LEU A 248 -14.40 -7.11 17.71
N ASP A 249 -14.84 -8.29 17.29
CA ASP A 249 -16.25 -8.64 17.29
C ASP A 249 -16.51 -10.09 17.77
N LEU A 250 -17.73 -10.60 17.54
CA LEU A 250 -18.12 -11.94 17.93
C LEU A 250 -17.36 -13.04 17.19
N ALA A 251 -16.84 -12.74 15.98
CA ALA A 251 -16.07 -13.71 15.20
C ALA A 251 -14.75 -14.04 15.90
N ASP A 252 -14.08 -13.04 16.52
CA ASP A 252 -12.85 -13.26 17.29
C ASP A 252 -13.07 -14.11 18.53
N ILE A 253 -14.16 -13.85 19.25
CA ILE A 253 -14.53 -14.66 20.40
C ILE A 253 -14.75 -16.12 19.97
N SER A 254 -15.46 -16.32 18.85
CA SER A 254 -15.71 -17.65 18.29
C SER A 254 -14.41 -18.34 17.86
N ALA A 255 -13.54 -17.61 17.15
CA ALA A 255 -12.24 -18.11 16.71
C ALA A 255 -11.35 -18.51 17.89
N PHE A 256 -11.32 -17.70 18.97
CA PHE A 256 -10.57 -18.04 20.18
C PHE A 256 -11.12 -19.31 20.85
N ILE A 257 -12.44 -19.41 21.01
CA ILE A 257 -13.07 -20.58 21.62
C ILE A 257 -12.77 -21.84 20.80
N ASP A 258 -12.86 -21.75 19.48
CA ASP A 258 -12.56 -22.88 18.58
C ASP A 258 -11.08 -23.27 18.68
N ALA A 259 -10.17 -22.32 18.63
CA ALA A 259 -8.74 -22.55 18.76
C ALA A 259 -8.39 -23.17 20.14
N PHE A 260 -8.95 -22.64 21.22
CA PHE A 260 -8.73 -23.14 22.56
C PHE A 260 -9.29 -24.57 22.74
N SER A 261 -10.49 -24.82 22.22
CA SER A 261 -11.16 -26.15 22.32
C SER A 261 -10.43 -27.22 21.51
N ASN A 262 -9.82 -26.82 20.36
CA ASN A 262 -9.05 -27.72 19.51
C ASN A 262 -7.56 -27.79 19.86
N GLN A 263 -7.15 -27.19 20.98
CA GLN A 263 -5.76 -27.14 21.44
C GLN A 263 -4.79 -26.56 20.41
N SER A 264 -5.25 -25.55 19.65
CA SER A 264 -4.45 -24.85 18.68
C SER A 264 -3.50 -23.86 19.35
N ALA A 265 -2.26 -23.77 18.83
CA ALA A 265 -1.28 -22.80 19.28
C ALA A 265 -1.74 -21.33 19.08
N GLN A 266 -2.76 -21.08 18.26
CA GLN A 266 -3.34 -19.75 18.07
C GLN A 266 -4.02 -19.21 19.35
N ALA A 267 -4.47 -20.09 20.25
CA ALA A 267 -5.05 -19.72 21.52
C ALA A 267 -4.03 -19.64 22.67
N ASP A 268 -2.77 -20.03 22.44
CA ASP A 268 -1.68 -20.00 23.41
C ASP A 268 -1.01 -18.60 23.37
N ILE A 269 -1.64 -17.65 24.02
CA ILE A 269 -1.29 -16.22 23.95
C ILE A 269 -0.69 -15.67 25.24
N ALA A 270 -0.59 -16.52 26.28
CA ALA A 270 0.00 -16.16 27.57
C ALA A 270 1.01 -17.21 28.04
N PRO A 271 2.03 -16.81 28.83
CA PRO A 271 2.92 -17.78 29.47
C PRO A 271 2.19 -18.69 30.51
N PRO A 272 2.57 -19.96 30.62
CA PRO A 272 3.69 -20.64 29.93
C PRO A 272 3.32 -21.12 28.51
N VAL A 273 4.11 -20.76 27.53
CA VAL A 273 3.90 -21.13 26.11
C VAL A 273 3.91 -22.65 25.96
N GLY A 274 2.96 -23.19 25.20
CA GLY A 274 2.74 -24.62 24.97
C GLY A 274 1.76 -25.25 25.97
N VAL A 275 1.14 -24.47 26.84
CA VAL A 275 0.14 -24.93 27.79
C VAL A 275 -1.10 -24.04 27.73
N LEU A 276 -2.17 -24.54 27.12
CA LEU A 276 -3.45 -23.83 27.11
C LEU A 276 -4.12 -23.91 28.47
N ASP A 277 -4.25 -22.76 29.12
CA ASP A 277 -4.83 -22.69 30.48
C ASP A 277 -5.65 -21.39 30.70
N LEU A 278 -5.99 -21.09 31.95
CA LEU A 278 -6.78 -19.92 32.32
C LEU A 278 -6.03 -18.60 32.03
N ALA A 279 -4.69 -18.61 31.94
CA ALA A 279 -3.91 -17.42 31.63
C ALA A 279 -4.21 -16.94 30.21
N ASP A 280 -4.37 -17.86 29.24
CA ASP A 280 -4.71 -17.53 27.85
C ASP A 280 -6.11 -16.93 27.75
N ILE A 281 -7.08 -17.52 28.45
CA ILE A 281 -8.44 -16.98 28.48
C ILE A 281 -8.44 -15.56 29.08
N THR A 282 -7.66 -15.35 30.14
CA THR A 282 -7.57 -14.05 30.82
C THR A 282 -6.88 -13.03 29.92
N ALA A 283 -5.82 -13.44 29.22
CA ALA A 283 -5.10 -12.59 28.25
C ALA A 283 -6.00 -12.20 27.08
N PHE A 284 -6.76 -13.17 26.52
CA PHE A 284 -7.72 -12.89 25.47
C PHE A 284 -8.78 -11.88 25.90
N ILE A 285 -9.44 -12.11 27.06
CA ILE A 285 -10.45 -11.18 27.58
C ILE A 285 -9.87 -9.80 27.84
N GLY A 286 -8.66 -9.72 28.36
CA GLY A 286 -7.95 -8.47 28.57
C GLY A 286 -7.70 -7.70 27.27
N ALA A 287 -7.17 -8.38 26.26
CA ALA A 287 -6.89 -7.85 24.95
C ALA A 287 -8.19 -7.42 24.21
N PHE A 288 -9.23 -8.27 24.25
CA PHE A 288 -10.54 -7.98 23.67
C PHE A 288 -11.21 -6.76 24.33
N SER A 289 -11.11 -6.65 25.66
CA SER A 289 -11.70 -5.54 26.41
C SER A 289 -10.94 -4.23 26.24
N ALA A 290 -9.66 -4.28 25.91
CA ALA A 290 -8.85 -3.11 25.60
C ALA A 290 -9.24 -2.50 24.26
N GLY A 291 -9.82 -3.29 23.37
CA GLY A 291 -10.25 -2.86 22.04
C GLY A 291 -9.11 -2.87 21.02
N CYS A 292 -9.47 -2.70 19.76
CA CYS A 292 -8.55 -2.23 18.74
C CYS A 292 -8.32 -0.74 18.96
N PRO A 293 -7.12 -0.34 18.85
CA PRO A 293 -6.73 1.05 19.00
C PRO A 293 -7.30 1.95 17.91
#